data_1834d357406c375ad493823cb801e793
#
_entry.id   1834d357406c375ad493823cb801e793
#
_cell.length_a   1.000
_cell.length_b   1.000
_cell.length_c   1.000
_cell.angle_alpha   90.00
_cell.angle_beta   90.00
_cell.angle_gamma   90.00
#
_symmetry.space_group_name_H-M   'P 1'
#
loop_
_entity.id
_entity.type
_entity.pdbx_description
1 polymer ?
#
loop_
_entity_poly.entity_id
_entity_poly.type
_entity_poly.pdbx_seq_one_letter_code
_entity_poly.pdbx_strand_id
1 'polypeptide(L)'
;MATIAAPPVDRNASERKFYSRMAIFLIAVVFIGFAPSFYLRDIVPSYPRPNPTLPPAVLFHGLMFTLWMALLIIQTQLVSTRRVETHMRLGKAAMFLAIALIPVMYVTAVWGVARESHPPFTDGLNWTAIPLAVIPAFSFLIYEAWRRRREAQWHKRLMLGATILFVAGPGFSRIPLAPPTFWGFTIQLLVGTTLMFAPLFFWDRKTQGKIHPATRTGYLVAIATAVVPLALIYTGSWAGIAAKLPGVGA
;
A
#
# COMPACT_ATOMS: atom_id res chain seq x y z
N MET A 1 -33.84 -33.06 -24.79
CA MET A 1 -32.63 -32.84 -23.98
C MET A 1 -32.92 -31.72 -23.01
N ALA A 2 -33.00 -32.02 -21.70
CA ALA A 2 -33.24 -31.02 -20.69
C ALA A 2 -31.90 -30.27 -20.42
N THR A 3 -31.87 -28.99 -20.69
CA THR A 3 -30.73 -28.13 -20.37
C THR A 3 -30.65 -28.00 -18.85
N ILE A 4 -29.68 -28.66 -18.23
CA ILE A 4 -29.41 -28.53 -16.80
C ILE A 4 -28.91 -27.08 -16.58
N ALA A 5 -29.79 -26.24 -16.03
CA ALA A 5 -29.40 -24.88 -15.65
C ALA A 5 -28.27 -24.94 -14.60
N ALA A 6 -27.15 -24.26 -14.87
CA ALA A 6 -26.06 -24.19 -13.93
C ALA A 6 -26.56 -23.61 -12.57
N PRO A 7 -26.15 -24.20 -11.42
CA PRO A 7 -26.59 -23.73 -10.12
C PRO A 7 -26.23 -22.24 -9.92
N PRO A 8 -27.09 -21.47 -9.25
CA PRO A 8 -26.87 -20.07 -9.03
C PRO A 8 -25.55 -19.87 -8.30
N VAL A 9 -24.66 -19.00 -8.86
CA VAL A 9 -23.36 -18.67 -8.29
C VAL A 9 -23.58 -18.01 -6.92
N ASP A 10 -23.12 -18.65 -5.84
CA ASP A 10 -23.13 -18.04 -4.49
C ASP A 10 -22.26 -16.76 -4.52
N ARG A 11 -22.91 -15.61 -4.65
CA ARG A 11 -22.24 -14.30 -4.70
C ARG A 11 -21.30 -14.08 -3.51
N ASN A 12 -21.69 -14.56 -2.33
CA ASN A 12 -20.86 -14.42 -1.12
C ASN A 12 -19.60 -15.29 -1.19
N ALA A 13 -19.68 -16.50 -1.77
CA ALA A 13 -18.51 -17.35 -1.98
C ALA A 13 -17.55 -16.77 -3.03
N SER A 14 -18.09 -16.27 -4.13
CA SER A 14 -17.30 -15.60 -5.18
C SER A 14 -16.59 -14.34 -4.63
N GLU A 15 -17.28 -13.55 -3.81
CA GLU A 15 -16.73 -12.37 -3.20
C GLU A 15 -15.59 -12.70 -2.22
N ARG A 16 -15.77 -13.69 -1.35
CA ARG A 16 -14.70 -14.16 -0.44
C ARG A 16 -13.46 -14.61 -1.21
N LYS A 17 -13.63 -15.39 -2.27
CA LYS A 17 -12.53 -15.81 -3.16
C LYS A 17 -11.82 -14.63 -3.82
N PHE A 18 -12.57 -13.64 -4.28
CA PHE A 18 -11.99 -12.44 -4.89
C PHE A 18 -11.07 -11.68 -3.90
N TYR A 19 -11.55 -11.39 -2.69
CA TYR A 19 -10.75 -10.64 -1.71
C TYR A 19 -9.55 -11.44 -1.20
N SER A 20 -9.65 -12.77 -1.05
CA SER A 20 -8.50 -13.61 -0.72
C SER A 20 -7.45 -13.61 -1.84
N ARG A 21 -7.87 -13.68 -3.11
CA ARG A 21 -6.95 -13.57 -4.25
C ARG A 21 -6.28 -12.21 -4.35
N MET A 22 -7.03 -11.14 -4.06
CA MET A 22 -6.46 -9.79 -3.98
C MET A 22 -5.38 -9.69 -2.90
N ALA A 23 -5.60 -10.25 -1.71
CA ALA A 23 -4.60 -10.26 -0.66
C ALA A 23 -3.32 -11.00 -1.10
N ILE A 24 -3.45 -12.17 -1.73
CA ILE A 24 -2.32 -12.93 -2.27
C ILE A 24 -1.59 -12.12 -3.36
N PHE A 25 -2.32 -11.51 -4.27
CA PHE A 25 -1.76 -10.66 -5.32
C PHE A 25 -0.94 -9.49 -4.74
N LEU A 26 -1.49 -8.76 -3.77
CA LEU A 26 -0.80 -7.63 -3.15
C LEU A 26 0.46 -8.07 -2.40
N ILE A 27 0.42 -9.22 -1.71
CA ILE A 27 1.62 -9.78 -1.06
C ILE A 27 2.68 -10.19 -2.07
N ALA A 28 2.29 -10.81 -3.18
CA ALA A 28 3.25 -11.16 -4.23
C ALA A 28 3.96 -9.90 -4.77
N VAL A 29 3.20 -8.82 -5.03
CA VAL A 29 3.77 -7.52 -5.45
C VAL A 29 4.75 -6.98 -4.42
N VAL A 30 4.34 -6.99 -3.14
CA VAL A 30 5.20 -6.51 -2.03
C VAL A 30 6.45 -7.36 -1.90
N PHE A 31 6.31 -8.69 -1.91
CA PHE A 31 7.46 -9.60 -1.80
C PHE A 31 8.44 -9.39 -2.96
N ILE A 32 7.96 -9.36 -4.20
CA ILE A 32 8.82 -9.15 -5.39
C ILE A 32 9.53 -7.79 -5.31
N GLY A 33 8.80 -6.72 -5.01
CA GLY A 33 9.37 -5.37 -4.96
C GLY A 33 10.38 -5.17 -3.84
N PHE A 34 10.19 -5.81 -2.69
CA PHE A 34 11.10 -5.70 -1.56
C PHE A 34 12.09 -6.87 -1.44
N ALA A 35 12.02 -7.89 -2.31
CA ALA A 35 12.94 -9.02 -2.28
C ALA A 35 14.41 -8.59 -2.31
N PRO A 36 14.87 -7.76 -3.26
CA PRO A 36 16.29 -7.39 -3.32
C PRO A 36 16.74 -6.50 -2.17
N SER A 37 15.85 -5.73 -1.57
CA SER A 37 16.22 -4.73 -0.57
C SER A 37 15.90 -5.11 0.88
N PHE A 38 15.11 -6.16 1.09
CA PHE A 38 14.67 -6.58 2.42
C PHE A 38 14.63 -8.09 2.60
N TYR A 39 13.75 -8.81 1.86
CA TYR A 39 13.52 -10.24 2.12
C TYR A 39 14.66 -11.16 1.67
N LEU A 40 15.29 -10.87 0.54
CA LEU A 40 16.33 -11.69 -0.08
C LEU A 40 17.60 -10.85 -0.38
N ARG A 41 17.86 -9.83 0.44
CA ARG A 41 18.90 -8.83 0.18
C ARG A 41 20.30 -9.38 0.02
N ASP A 42 20.61 -10.49 0.66
CA ASP A 42 21.93 -11.11 0.60
C ASP A 42 22.01 -12.21 -0.47
N ILE A 43 20.89 -12.50 -1.15
CA ILE A 43 20.76 -13.54 -2.17
C ILE A 43 20.54 -12.92 -3.55
N VAL A 44 19.70 -11.91 -3.64
CA VAL A 44 19.37 -11.23 -4.90
C VAL A 44 20.14 -9.91 -4.98
N PRO A 45 20.85 -9.64 -6.11
CA PRO A 45 21.52 -8.36 -6.30
C PRO A 45 20.57 -7.21 -6.05
N SER A 46 20.94 -6.33 -5.13
CA SER A 46 20.10 -5.19 -4.81
C SER A 46 20.22 -4.10 -5.86
N TYR A 47 19.16 -3.36 -6.00
CA TYR A 47 19.16 -2.09 -6.69
C TYR A 47 20.29 -1.19 -6.14
N PRO A 48 21.10 -0.53 -6.97
CA PRO A 48 22.16 0.36 -6.50
C PRO A 48 21.57 1.47 -5.63
N ARG A 49 22.00 1.51 -4.37
CA ARG A 49 21.64 2.57 -3.42
C ARG A 49 22.90 3.14 -2.81
N PRO A 50 22.96 4.44 -2.55
CA PRO A 50 24.11 5.07 -1.89
C PRO A 50 24.43 4.40 -0.55
N ASN A 51 23.42 4.04 0.22
CA ASN A 51 23.58 3.37 1.51
C ASN A 51 22.74 2.07 1.58
N PRO A 52 23.34 0.90 1.35
CA PRO A 52 22.63 -0.38 1.36
C PRO A 52 22.34 -0.93 2.76
N THR A 53 22.83 -0.29 3.85
CA THR A 53 22.65 -0.81 5.21
C THR A 53 21.19 -0.83 5.66
N LEU A 54 20.82 -1.80 6.51
CA LEU A 54 19.53 -1.84 7.19
C LEU A 54 19.72 -1.52 8.69
N PRO A 55 19.69 -0.25 9.09
CA PRO A 55 19.72 0.08 10.51
C PRO A 55 18.49 -0.51 11.24
N PRO A 56 18.58 -0.71 12.56
CA PRO A 56 17.51 -1.32 13.35
C PRO A 56 16.13 -0.68 13.12
N ALA A 57 16.06 0.64 12.98
CA ALA A 57 14.79 1.33 12.73
C ALA A 57 14.16 0.97 11.37
N VAL A 58 14.98 0.78 10.32
CA VAL A 58 14.48 0.38 8.99
C VAL A 58 14.10 -1.09 8.99
N LEU A 59 14.85 -1.92 9.71
CA LEU A 59 14.48 -3.32 9.93
C LEU A 59 13.15 -3.41 10.66
N PHE A 60 12.97 -2.66 11.75
CA PHE A 60 11.71 -2.59 12.51
C PHE A 60 10.54 -2.13 11.63
N HIS A 61 10.75 -1.07 10.82
CA HIS A 61 9.77 -0.63 9.83
C HIS A 61 9.36 -1.79 8.89
N GLY A 62 10.33 -2.46 8.27
CA GLY A 62 10.04 -3.57 7.37
C GLY A 62 9.29 -4.73 8.03
N LEU A 63 9.64 -5.07 9.27
CA LEU A 63 8.94 -6.10 10.05
C LEU A 63 7.49 -5.70 10.37
N MET A 64 7.24 -4.46 10.76
CA MET A 64 5.89 -3.94 11.03
C MET A 64 5.01 -3.98 9.77
N PHE A 65 5.56 -3.63 8.61
CA PHE A 65 4.86 -3.71 7.33
C PHE A 65 4.62 -5.16 6.88
N THR A 66 5.59 -6.04 7.13
CA THR A 66 5.42 -7.48 6.88
C THR A 66 4.30 -8.05 7.76
N LEU A 67 4.23 -7.65 9.02
CA LEU A 67 3.14 -8.03 9.93
C LEU A 67 1.78 -7.54 9.42
N TRP A 68 1.71 -6.31 8.90
CA TRP A 68 0.49 -5.80 8.27
C TRP A 68 0.03 -6.69 7.10
N MET A 69 0.96 -7.09 6.22
CA MET A 69 0.64 -7.96 5.09
C MET A 69 0.21 -9.36 5.53
N ALA A 70 0.86 -9.92 6.55
CA ALA A 70 0.45 -11.19 7.15
C ALA A 70 -0.98 -11.09 7.74
N LEU A 71 -1.28 -10.00 8.45
CA LEU A 71 -2.62 -9.73 8.97
C LEU A 71 -3.66 -9.61 7.84
N LEU A 72 -3.33 -9.01 6.71
CA LEU A 72 -4.24 -8.92 5.57
C LEU A 72 -4.66 -10.33 5.08
N ILE A 73 -3.69 -11.25 4.93
CA ILE A 73 -4.02 -12.64 4.58
C ILE A 73 -4.86 -13.31 5.65
N ILE A 74 -4.42 -13.25 6.90
CA ILE A 74 -5.13 -13.89 8.01
C ILE A 74 -6.56 -13.36 8.08
N GLN A 75 -6.77 -12.07 8.00
CA GLN A 75 -8.08 -11.44 8.05
C GLN A 75 -8.99 -11.84 6.89
N THR A 76 -8.46 -11.91 5.67
CA THR A 76 -9.24 -12.35 4.50
C THR A 76 -9.55 -13.85 4.57
N GLN A 77 -8.65 -14.68 5.10
CA GLN A 77 -8.89 -16.11 5.32
C GLN A 77 -9.93 -16.36 6.42
N LEU A 78 -9.88 -15.61 7.52
CA LEU A 78 -10.90 -15.72 8.57
C LEU A 78 -12.31 -15.44 8.05
N VAL A 79 -12.48 -14.41 7.19
CA VAL A 79 -13.76 -14.14 6.53
C VAL A 79 -14.10 -15.23 5.52
N SER A 80 -13.13 -15.72 4.76
CA SER A 80 -13.32 -16.78 3.77
C SER A 80 -13.81 -18.08 4.41
N THR A 81 -13.30 -18.40 5.60
CA THR A 81 -13.66 -19.59 6.39
C THR A 81 -14.83 -19.35 7.36
N ARG A 82 -15.54 -18.21 7.22
CA ARG A 82 -16.69 -17.82 8.05
C ARG A 82 -16.38 -17.62 9.54
N ARG A 83 -15.11 -17.44 9.93
CA ARG A 83 -14.68 -17.16 11.30
C ARG A 83 -14.74 -15.65 11.60
N VAL A 84 -15.92 -15.05 11.41
CA VAL A 84 -16.10 -13.58 11.48
C VAL A 84 -15.84 -13.04 12.88
N GLU A 85 -16.15 -13.80 13.93
CA GLU A 85 -15.88 -13.37 15.31
C GLU A 85 -14.38 -13.22 15.58
N THR A 86 -13.56 -14.19 15.14
CA THR A 86 -12.11 -14.12 15.25
C THR A 86 -11.55 -12.97 14.39
N HIS A 87 -12.09 -12.78 13.17
CA HIS A 87 -11.79 -11.62 12.35
C HIS A 87 -12.00 -10.29 13.09
N MET A 88 -13.15 -10.13 13.75
CA MET A 88 -13.45 -8.90 14.51
C MET A 88 -12.55 -8.71 15.73
N ARG A 89 -12.24 -9.78 16.47
CA ARG A 89 -11.33 -9.72 17.64
C ARG A 89 -9.91 -9.34 17.20
N LEU A 90 -9.37 -10.07 16.22
CA LEU A 90 -8.03 -9.78 15.68
C LEU A 90 -7.98 -8.41 14.97
N GLY A 91 -9.08 -8.00 14.31
CA GLY A 91 -9.19 -6.71 13.67
C GLY A 91 -9.04 -5.53 14.63
N LYS A 92 -9.53 -5.65 15.87
CA LYS A 92 -9.29 -4.63 16.91
C LYS A 92 -7.80 -4.51 17.24
N ALA A 93 -7.10 -5.63 17.40
CA ALA A 93 -5.65 -5.64 17.63
C ALA A 93 -4.88 -5.08 16.41
N ALA A 94 -5.31 -5.40 15.19
CA ALA A 94 -4.72 -4.87 13.96
C ALA A 94 -4.83 -3.34 13.85
N MET A 95 -5.84 -2.72 14.46
CA MET A 95 -5.94 -1.25 14.51
C MET A 95 -4.85 -0.61 15.36
N PHE A 96 -4.41 -1.26 16.45
CA PHE A 96 -3.25 -0.77 17.20
C PHE A 96 -1.98 -0.82 16.35
N LEU A 97 -1.80 -1.86 15.52
CA LEU A 97 -0.71 -1.90 14.56
C LEU A 97 -0.81 -0.75 13.55
N ALA A 98 -2.01 -0.47 13.01
CA ALA A 98 -2.21 0.64 12.07
C ALA A 98 -1.83 1.99 12.69
N ILE A 99 -2.19 2.23 13.95
CA ILE A 99 -1.81 3.45 14.68
C ILE A 99 -0.30 3.50 14.92
N ALA A 100 0.31 2.39 15.33
CA ALA A 100 1.75 2.30 15.58
C ALA A 100 2.59 2.49 14.29
N LEU A 101 2.05 2.13 13.13
CA LEU A 101 2.71 2.35 11.84
C LEU A 101 2.88 3.85 11.51
N ILE A 102 1.99 4.74 11.99
CA ILE A 102 2.05 6.17 11.70
C ILE A 102 3.38 6.81 12.15
N PRO A 103 3.77 6.75 13.43
CA PRO A 103 5.07 7.29 13.86
C PRO A 103 6.25 6.54 13.23
N VAL A 104 6.15 5.23 12.98
CA VAL A 104 7.20 4.47 12.30
C VAL A 104 7.41 4.97 10.87
N MET A 105 6.34 5.26 10.13
CA MET A 105 6.42 5.85 8.79
C MET A 105 7.10 7.22 8.82
N TYR A 106 6.75 8.08 9.78
CA TYR A 106 7.35 9.41 9.92
C TYR A 106 8.85 9.32 10.19
N VAL A 107 9.24 8.58 11.22
CA VAL A 107 10.65 8.43 11.62
C VAL A 107 11.49 7.87 10.46
N THR A 108 11.01 6.83 9.78
CA THR A 108 11.76 6.26 8.64
C THR A 108 11.81 7.17 7.42
N ALA A 109 10.81 8.03 7.22
CA ALA A 109 10.83 9.03 6.15
C ALA A 109 11.89 10.10 6.40
N VAL A 110 11.93 10.70 7.61
CA VAL A 110 12.88 11.77 7.93
C VAL A 110 14.32 11.25 8.07
N TRP A 111 14.53 10.07 8.66
CA TRP A 111 15.86 9.45 8.71
C TRP A 111 16.36 8.99 7.34
N GLY A 112 15.45 8.83 6.38
CA GLY A 112 15.80 8.55 4.99
C GLY A 112 16.68 9.62 4.36
N VAL A 113 16.59 10.87 4.84
CA VAL A 113 17.42 12.01 4.38
C VAL A 113 18.89 11.78 4.70
N ALA A 114 19.21 11.57 5.98
CA ALA A 114 20.60 11.34 6.42
C ALA A 114 21.21 10.04 5.85
N ARG A 115 20.36 9.08 5.43
CA ARG A 115 20.78 7.82 4.80
C ARG A 115 20.89 7.90 3.29
N GLU A 116 20.63 9.05 2.69
CA GLU A 116 20.57 9.20 1.23
C GLU A 116 19.65 8.13 0.57
N SER A 117 18.54 7.82 1.24
CA SER A 117 17.62 6.75 0.82
C SER A 117 16.61 7.25 -0.21
N HIS A 118 17.09 7.88 -1.27
CA HIS A 118 16.29 8.46 -2.34
C HIS A 118 16.71 7.90 -3.72
N PRO A 119 15.86 7.99 -4.74
CA PRO A 119 16.23 7.68 -6.12
C PRO A 119 17.21 8.71 -6.69
N PRO A 120 17.97 8.35 -7.76
CA PRO A 120 19.00 9.22 -8.31
C PRO A 120 18.48 10.49 -9.01
N PHE A 121 17.19 10.60 -9.27
CA PHE A 121 16.56 11.76 -9.94
C PHE A 121 16.07 12.86 -8.98
N THR A 122 16.32 12.73 -7.67
CA THR A 122 15.90 13.69 -6.65
C THR A 122 16.89 13.70 -5.49
N ASP A 123 16.79 14.67 -4.59
CA ASP A 123 17.52 14.72 -3.34
C ASP A 123 16.72 14.17 -2.17
N GLY A 124 17.38 13.95 -1.04
CA GLY A 124 16.77 13.36 0.16
C GLY A 124 15.64 14.20 0.74
N LEU A 125 15.75 15.53 0.75
CA LEU A 125 14.72 16.41 1.30
C LEU A 125 13.45 16.37 0.45
N ASN A 126 13.58 16.58 -0.86
CA ASN A 126 12.44 16.52 -1.78
C ASN A 126 11.80 15.13 -1.79
N TRP A 127 12.61 14.06 -1.71
CA TRP A 127 12.08 12.70 -1.69
C TRP A 127 11.12 12.42 -0.52
N THR A 128 11.30 13.09 0.63
CA THR A 128 10.42 12.91 1.80
C THR A 128 8.95 13.24 1.51
N ALA A 129 8.66 14.03 0.46
CA ALA A 129 7.29 14.36 0.07
C ALA A 129 6.42 13.11 -0.15
N ILE A 130 6.96 12.08 -0.80
CA ILE A 130 6.20 10.84 -1.11
C ILE A 130 5.86 10.05 0.17
N PRO A 131 6.83 9.58 0.99
CA PRO A 131 6.48 8.81 2.17
C PRO A 131 5.67 9.61 3.21
N LEU A 132 5.86 10.93 3.31
CA LEU A 132 5.10 11.75 4.24
C LEU A 132 3.65 11.97 3.78
N ALA A 133 3.39 12.10 2.48
CA ALA A 133 2.03 12.20 1.96
C ALA A 133 1.21 10.91 2.15
N VAL A 134 1.88 9.77 2.22
CA VAL A 134 1.22 8.48 2.50
C VAL A 134 0.60 8.46 3.90
N ILE A 135 1.21 9.13 4.89
CA ILE A 135 0.76 9.11 6.29
C ILE A 135 -0.68 9.61 6.46
N PRO A 136 -1.03 10.86 6.08
CA PRO A 136 -2.41 11.34 6.22
C PRO A 136 -3.39 10.56 5.34
N ALA A 137 -2.98 10.13 4.15
CA ALA A 137 -3.82 9.36 3.25
C ALA A 137 -4.13 7.96 3.80
N PHE A 138 -3.14 7.25 4.33
CA PHE A 138 -3.32 5.99 5.04
C PHE A 138 -4.22 6.15 6.27
N SER A 139 -3.93 7.16 7.10
CA SER A 139 -4.71 7.45 8.31
C SER A 139 -6.18 7.72 7.98
N PHE A 140 -6.45 8.49 6.93
CA PHE A 140 -7.81 8.76 6.45
C PHE A 140 -8.53 7.48 5.99
N LEU A 141 -7.89 6.66 5.16
CA LEU A 141 -8.51 5.43 4.65
C LEU A 141 -8.77 4.41 5.77
N ILE A 142 -7.85 4.27 6.72
CA ILE A 142 -8.01 3.39 7.89
C ILE A 142 -9.11 3.90 8.81
N TYR A 143 -9.16 5.21 9.08
CA TYR A 143 -10.23 5.82 9.87
C TYR A 143 -11.61 5.57 9.23
N GLU A 144 -11.76 5.83 7.93
CA GLU A 144 -13.01 5.59 7.21
C GLU A 144 -13.37 4.10 7.18
N ALA A 145 -12.40 3.22 7.00
CA ALA A 145 -12.62 1.78 7.05
C ALA A 145 -13.09 1.33 8.43
N TRP A 146 -12.51 1.88 9.51
CA TRP A 146 -12.91 1.58 10.88
C TRP A 146 -14.27 2.14 11.22
N ARG A 147 -14.55 3.38 10.88
CA ARG A 147 -15.84 4.04 11.10
C ARG A 147 -16.97 3.24 10.44
N ARG A 148 -16.71 2.72 9.23
CA ARG A 148 -17.66 1.93 8.44
C ARG A 148 -17.48 0.41 8.57
N ARG A 149 -16.89 -0.06 9.66
CA ARG A 149 -16.61 -1.50 9.84
C ARG A 149 -17.85 -2.39 9.86
N ARG A 150 -19.03 -1.83 10.13
CA ARG A 150 -20.32 -2.53 10.04
C ARG A 150 -20.88 -2.58 8.61
N GLU A 151 -20.38 -1.73 7.72
CA GLU A 151 -20.73 -1.69 6.31
C GLU A 151 -19.69 -2.49 5.52
N ALA A 152 -19.85 -3.82 5.44
CA ALA A 152 -18.84 -4.72 4.87
C ALA A 152 -18.35 -4.31 3.47
N GLN A 153 -19.23 -3.72 2.63
CA GLN A 153 -18.89 -3.28 1.28
C GLN A 153 -17.93 -2.09 1.27
N TRP A 154 -18.06 -1.18 2.23
CA TRP A 154 -17.16 -0.05 2.42
C TRP A 154 -15.85 -0.50 3.06
N HIS A 155 -15.96 -1.17 4.21
CA HIS A 155 -14.81 -1.58 5.01
C HIS A 155 -13.73 -2.32 4.21
N LYS A 156 -14.09 -3.39 3.52
CA LYS A 156 -13.14 -4.22 2.78
C LYS A 156 -12.45 -3.49 1.63
N ARG A 157 -13.16 -2.58 0.94
CA ARG A 157 -12.59 -1.79 -0.16
C ARG A 157 -11.63 -0.72 0.34
N LEU A 158 -11.99 -0.04 1.42
CA LEU A 158 -11.12 0.96 2.03
C LEU A 158 -9.86 0.32 2.64
N MET A 159 -9.98 -0.86 3.27
CA MET A 159 -8.82 -1.61 3.78
C MET A 159 -7.88 -2.04 2.65
N LEU A 160 -8.41 -2.53 1.53
CA LEU A 160 -7.59 -2.84 0.35
C LEU A 160 -6.97 -1.59 -0.25
N GLY A 161 -7.73 -0.50 -0.41
CA GLY A 161 -7.24 0.77 -0.92
C GLY A 161 -6.12 1.33 -0.05
N ALA A 162 -6.25 1.29 1.27
CA ALA A 162 -5.19 1.66 2.20
C ALA A 162 -3.94 0.79 2.01
N THR A 163 -4.10 -0.53 1.85
CA THR A 163 -2.96 -1.44 1.65
C THR A 163 -2.27 -1.21 0.30
N ILE A 164 -3.02 -0.95 -0.76
CA ILE A 164 -2.46 -0.61 -2.08
C ILE A 164 -1.62 0.67 -1.97
N LEU A 165 -2.19 1.72 -1.40
CA LEU A 165 -1.53 3.02 -1.28
C LEU A 165 -0.24 2.93 -0.46
N PHE A 166 -0.28 2.24 0.67
CA PHE A 166 0.74 2.42 1.70
C PHE A 166 1.87 1.39 1.64
N VAL A 167 1.67 0.20 1.05
CA VAL A 167 2.73 -0.82 0.95
C VAL A 167 2.84 -1.48 -0.42
N ALA A 168 1.74 -1.79 -1.09
CA ALA A 168 1.79 -2.45 -2.39
C ALA A 168 2.26 -1.49 -3.49
N GLY A 169 1.85 -0.21 -3.46
CA GLY A 169 2.35 0.83 -4.36
C GLY A 169 3.86 1.03 -4.25
N PRO A 170 4.40 1.27 -3.03
CA PRO A 170 5.84 1.28 -2.80
C PRO A 170 6.55 -0.01 -3.22
N GLY A 171 5.94 -1.18 -3.03
CA GLY A 171 6.48 -2.45 -3.52
C GLY A 171 6.58 -2.49 -5.04
N PHE A 172 5.51 -2.13 -5.74
CA PHE A 172 5.49 -2.09 -7.20
C PHE A 172 6.49 -1.09 -7.78
N SER A 173 6.65 0.07 -7.18
CA SER A 173 7.60 1.09 -7.64
C SER A 173 9.07 0.67 -7.55
N ARG A 174 9.38 -0.41 -6.84
CA ARG A 174 10.73 -0.99 -6.71
C ARG A 174 11.04 -2.06 -7.76
N ILE A 175 10.04 -2.56 -8.46
CA ILE A 175 10.26 -3.50 -9.56
C ILE A 175 10.83 -2.70 -10.73
N PRO A 176 11.99 -3.07 -11.32
CA PRO A 176 12.64 -2.24 -12.34
C PRO A 176 11.95 -2.37 -13.71
N LEU A 177 10.75 -1.82 -13.84
CA LEU A 177 9.93 -1.86 -15.06
C LEU A 177 10.11 -0.61 -15.92
N ALA A 178 10.66 0.48 -15.36
CA ALA A 178 10.89 1.73 -16.07
C ALA A 178 12.29 2.27 -15.76
N PRO A 179 12.86 3.15 -16.62
CA PRO A 179 14.13 3.81 -16.36
C PRO A 179 14.13 4.55 -15.02
N PRO A 180 15.26 4.61 -14.28
CA PRO A 180 15.36 5.30 -12.98
C PRO A 180 15.47 6.83 -13.15
N THR A 181 14.52 7.39 -13.88
CA THR A 181 14.33 8.83 -14.12
C THR A 181 13.07 9.30 -13.43
N PHE A 182 12.92 10.62 -13.25
CA PHE A 182 11.70 11.20 -12.68
C PHE A 182 10.45 10.77 -13.45
N TRP A 183 10.45 10.83 -14.77
CA TRP A 183 9.29 10.44 -15.58
C TRP A 183 9.06 8.94 -15.60
N GLY A 184 10.13 8.13 -15.65
CA GLY A 184 10.02 6.68 -15.57
C GLY A 184 9.37 6.25 -14.25
N PHE A 185 9.84 6.79 -13.12
CA PHE A 185 9.23 6.55 -11.80
C PHE A 185 7.78 7.04 -11.73
N THR A 186 7.49 8.24 -12.24
CA THR A 186 6.14 8.83 -12.25
C THR A 186 5.16 7.92 -12.99
N ILE A 187 5.50 7.52 -14.22
CA ILE A 187 4.67 6.63 -15.04
C ILE A 187 4.47 5.29 -14.31
N GLN A 188 5.55 4.70 -13.80
CA GLN A 188 5.46 3.42 -13.10
C GLN A 188 4.59 3.50 -11.85
N LEU A 189 4.70 4.56 -11.06
CA LEU A 189 3.89 4.75 -9.85
C LEU A 189 2.40 4.91 -10.20
N LEU A 190 2.05 5.76 -11.16
CA LEU A 190 0.66 6.02 -11.53
C LEU A 190 0.02 4.82 -12.23
N VAL A 191 0.71 4.22 -13.19
CA VAL A 191 0.24 3.02 -13.89
C VAL A 191 0.14 1.85 -12.92
N GLY A 192 1.14 1.62 -12.09
CA GLY A 192 1.15 0.54 -11.09
C GLY A 192 0.01 0.68 -10.09
N THR A 193 -0.22 1.89 -9.57
CA THR A 193 -1.35 2.16 -8.68
C THR A 193 -2.68 1.84 -9.37
N THR A 194 -2.85 2.28 -10.62
CA THR A 194 -4.06 2.02 -11.40
C THR A 194 -4.26 0.52 -11.65
N LEU A 195 -3.21 -0.20 -12.04
CA LEU A 195 -3.24 -1.65 -12.25
C LEU A 195 -3.61 -2.42 -10.98
N MET A 196 -3.13 -1.99 -9.81
CA MET A 196 -3.51 -2.63 -8.54
C MET A 196 -4.97 -2.38 -8.16
N PHE A 197 -5.58 -1.26 -8.57
CA PHE A 197 -7.01 -1.00 -8.40
C PHE A 197 -7.87 -1.63 -9.51
N ALA A 198 -7.32 -1.96 -10.68
CA ALA A 198 -8.07 -2.49 -11.81
C ALA A 198 -8.94 -3.71 -11.47
N PRO A 199 -8.48 -4.73 -10.71
CA PRO A 199 -9.32 -5.85 -10.31
C PRO A 199 -10.55 -5.42 -9.49
N LEU A 200 -10.41 -4.40 -8.62
CA LEU A 200 -11.55 -3.85 -7.86
C LEU A 200 -12.54 -3.14 -8.77
N PHE A 201 -12.08 -2.36 -9.74
CA PHE A 201 -12.97 -1.73 -10.73
C PHE A 201 -13.74 -2.75 -11.53
N PHE A 202 -13.06 -3.81 -11.97
CA PHE A 202 -13.68 -4.90 -12.72
C PHE A 202 -14.71 -5.66 -11.88
N TRP A 203 -14.34 -5.97 -10.63
CA TRP A 203 -15.22 -6.64 -9.67
C TRP A 203 -16.48 -5.83 -9.41
N ASP A 204 -16.34 -4.53 -9.14
CA ASP A 204 -17.47 -3.65 -8.85
C ASP A 204 -18.42 -3.55 -10.04
N ARG A 205 -17.90 -3.33 -11.25
CA ARG A 205 -18.72 -3.31 -12.46
C ARG A 205 -19.44 -4.61 -12.71
N LYS A 206 -18.73 -5.73 -12.54
CA LYS A 206 -19.31 -7.07 -12.75
C LYS A 206 -20.42 -7.39 -11.75
N THR A 207 -20.28 -6.98 -10.49
CA THR A 207 -21.20 -7.36 -9.39
C THR A 207 -22.28 -6.36 -9.09
N GLN A 208 -22.05 -5.07 -9.39
CA GLN A 208 -22.93 -3.96 -9.02
C GLN A 208 -23.30 -3.05 -10.22
N GLY A 209 -22.79 -3.32 -11.42
CA GLY A 209 -22.99 -2.49 -12.62
C GLY A 209 -22.24 -1.15 -12.61
N LYS A 210 -21.63 -0.76 -11.50
CA LYS A 210 -20.91 0.51 -11.31
C LYS A 210 -19.76 0.36 -10.33
N ILE A 211 -18.80 1.30 -10.39
CA ILE A 211 -17.71 1.36 -9.41
C ILE A 211 -18.28 1.80 -8.05
N HIS A 212 -17.97 1.02 -7.01
CA HIS A 212 -18.42 1.34 -5.65
C HIS A 212 -17.76 2.64 -5.15
N PRO A 213 -18.49 3.52 -4.43
CA PRO A 213 -17.92 4.78 -3.94
C PRO A 213 -16.64 4.59 -3.10
N ALA A 214 -16.57 3.55 -2.26
CA ALA A 214 -15.37 3.24 -1.48
C ALA A 214 -14.14 2.91 -2.36
N THR A 215 -14.33 2.18 -3.46
CA THR A 215 -13.25 1.91 -4.43
C THR A 215 -12.78 3.21 -5.08
N ARG A 216 -13.73 4.06 -5.50
CA ARG A 216 -13.42 5.37 -6.08
C ARG A 216 -12.68 6.27 -5.08
N THR A 217 -13.13 6.34 -3.82
CA THR A 217 -12.45 7.09 -2.77
C THR A 217 -11.02 6.59 -2.57
N GLY A 218 -10.82 5.28 -2.39
CA GLY A 218 -9.49 4.69 -2.22
C GLY A 218 -8.56 5.00 -3.40
N TYR A 219 -9.05 4.88 -4.63
CA TYR A 219 -8.28 5.18 -5.83
C TYR A 219 -7.92 6.67 -5.94
N LEU A 220 -8.88 7.57 -5.75
CA LEU A 220 -8.63 9.01 -5.83
C LEU A 220 -7.63 9.47 -4.76
N VAL A 221 -7.74 8.96 -3.53
CA VAL A 221 -6.77 9.22 -2.48
C VAL A 221 -5.39 8.69 -2.88
N ALA A 222 -5.28 7.48 -3.42
CA ALA A 222 -4.01 6.91 -3.85
C ALA A 222 -3.37 7.71 -4.99
N ILE A 223 -4.14 8.14 -5.98
CA ILE A 223 -3.63 8.97 -7.09
C ILE A 223 -3.22 10.37 -6.59
N ALA A 224 -4.02 11.01 -5.74
CA ALA A 224 -3.65 12.30 -5.16
C ALA A 224 -2.35 12.22 -4.34
N THR A 225 -2.20 11.12 -3.58
CA THR A 225 -0.99 10.84 -2.79
C THR A 225 0.26 10.57 -3.66
N ALA A 226 0.08 10.20 -4.92
CA ALA A 226 1.18 10.11 -5.89
C ALA A 226 1.43 11.44 -6.60
N VAL A 227 0.39 12.06 -7.16
CA VAL A 227 0.51 13.26 -8.01
C VAL A 227 1.01 14.48 -7.23
N VAL A 228 0.46 14.74 -6.04
CA VAL A 228 0.83 15.94 -5.28
C VAL A 228 2.31 15.95 -4.88
N PRO A 229 2.87 14.88 -4.26
CA PRO A 229 4.30 14.86 -3.96
C PRO A 229 5.19 14.91 -5.20
N LEU A 230 4.79 14.24 -6.28
CA LEU A 230 5.56 14.29 -7.54
C LEU A 230 5.64 15.71 -8.10
N ALA A 231 4.55 16.49 -8.04
CA ALA A 231 4.56 17.90 -8.41
C ALA A 231 5.47 18.73 -7.52
N LEU A 232 5.46 18.48 -6.20
CA LEU A 232 6.34 19.15 -5.24
C LEU A 232 7.82 18.81 -5.47
N ILE A 233 8.14 17.56 -5.81
CA ILE A 233 9.50 17.13 -6.19
C ILE A 233 9.92 17.79 -7.49
N TYR A 234 9.07 17.78 -8.51
CA TYR A 234 9.37 18.36 -9.82
C TYR A 234 9.69 19.85 -9.75
N THR A 235 8.96 20.59 -8.93
CA THR A 235 9.16 22.03 -8.73
C THR A 235 10.27 22.36 -7.72
N GLY A 236 10.76 21.38 -6.97
CA GLY A 236 11.71 21.59 -5.88
C GLY A 236 11.15 22.38 -4.66
N SER A 237 9.84 22.61 -4.65
CA SER A 237 9.20 23.50 -3.63
C SER A 237 9.09 22.86 -2.24
N TRP A 238 9.26 21.54 -2.14
CA TRP A 238 9.13 20.82 -0.87
C TRP A 238 10.37 20.89 0.03
N ALA A 239 11.58 20.96 -0.52
CA ALA A 239 12.82 20.89 0.25
C ALA A 239 12.90 21.90 1.40
N GLY A 240 12.48 23.14 1.17
CA GLY A 240 12.47 24.18 2.20
C GLY A 240 11.50 23.93 3.36
N ILE A 241 10.44 23.16 3.11
CA ILE A 241 9.50 22.69 4.14
C ILE A 241 10.11 21.49 4.86
N ALA A 242 10.62 20.53 4.09
CA ALA A 242 11.23 19.30 4.61
C ALA A 242 12.38 19.56 5.58
N ALA A 243 13.24 20.53 5.28
CA ALA A 243 14.37 20.93 6.12
C ALA A 243 13.96 21.41 7.53
N LYS A 244 12.71 21.82 7.71
CA LYS A 244 12.17 22.30 9.01
C LYS A 244 11.43 21.22 9.79
N LEU A 245 11.30 20.01 9.23
CA LEU A 245 10.57 18.92 9.90
C LEU A 245 11.39 18.37 11.08
N PRO A 246 10.76 18.05 12.21
CA PRO A 246 11.43 17.44 13.36
C PRO A 246 12.16 16.16 12.98
N GLY A 247 13.44 16.04 13.35
CA GLY A 247 14.27 14.86 13.11
C GLY A 247 14.93 14.80 11.73
N VAL A 248 14.76 15.81 10.87
CA VAL A 248 15.53 15.95 9.63
C VAL A 248 16.90 16.56 9.97
N GLY A 249 17.97 15.84 9.62
CA GLY A 249 19.36 16.26 9.93
C GLY A 249 19.83 15.93 11.35
N ALA A 250 19.06 15.12 12.10
CA ALA A 250 19.45 14.61 13.42
C ALA A 250 20.19 13.27 13.33
#